data_e08b4a59667814c988e971491de40649
#
_entry.id   e08b4a59667814c988e971491de40649
#
_cell.length_a   1.000
_cell.length_b   1.000
_cell.length_c   1.000
_cell.angle_alpha   90.00
_cell.angle_beta   90.00
_cell.angle_gamma   90.00
#
_symmetry.space_group_name_H-M   'P 1'
#
loop_
_entity.id
_entity.type
_entity.pdbx_description
1 polymer ?
#
loop_
_entity_poly.entity_id
_entity_poly.type
_entity_poly.pdbx_seq_one_letter_code
_entity_poly.pdbx_strand_id
1 'polypeptide(L)'
;MKEKVEHIVDWITDYAEQHNKKCLVMGVSGGIDSSVVSTLSAKTGIRTIPIVMTIKNKDMLALEHAWWLEENFENVSRRIINLEKIFHEFENASRYLGADSEHAFANSRSRLRMMMLYQVATSNNGLVVGTGNKVEDFGVGFYTKYGDGGVDISPIADCMKSEVYKMASYLNILEDIQDAPPTDGLWDDGRTDEDQIGMTYDDLEKCMKQDEMGTIVTVKKDLHKLETYKKMRKQNMHKMNPIPVCDMQKFR
;
A
#
# COMPACT_ATOMS: atom_id res chain seq x y z
N MET A 1 -8.49 12.31 16.49
CA MET A 1 -7.81 11.11 15.94
C MET A 1 -8.41 9.82 16.48
N LYS A 2 -8.71 9.74 17.78
CA LYS A 2 -9.33 8.57 18.42
C LYS A 2 -10.53 8.01 17.63
N GLU A 3 -11.55 8.82 17.36
CA GLU A 3 -12.76 8.41 16.63
C GLU A 3 -12.47 7.84 15.22
N LYS A 4 -11.48 8.41 14.51
CA LYS A 4 -11.08 7.87 13.19
C LYS A 4 -10.44 6.49 13.30
N VAL A 5 -9.57 6.30 14.29
CA VAL A 5 -8.92 5.01 14.54
C VAL A 5 -9.97 3.96 14.93
N GLU A 6 -10.86 4.29 15.86
CA GLU A 6 -11.94 3.41 16.28
C GLU A 6 -12.85 3.04 15.10
N HIS A 7 -13.25 4.01 14.30
CA HIS A 7 -14.06 3.77 13.10
C HIS A 7 -13.41 2.80 12.10
N ILE A 8 -12.10 2.95 11.85
CA ILE A 8 -11.38 2.05 10.92
C ILE A 8 -11.28 0.63 11.53
N VAL A 9 -10.99 0.54 12.83
CA VAL A 9 -10.91 -0.76 13.54
C VAL A 9 -12.25 -1.47 13.50
N ASP A 10 -13.35 -0.77 13.80
CA ASP A 10 -14.70 -1.32 13.74
C ASP A 10 -15.05 -1.76 12.32
N TRP A 11 -14.75 -0.94 11.32
CA TRP A 11 -15.00 -1.26 9.91
C TRP A 11 -14.26 -2.54 9.45
N ILE A 12 -12.98 -2.71 9.83
CA ILE A 12 -12.22 -3.94 9.52
C ILE A 12 -12.89 -5.15 10.20
N THR A 13 -13.29 -4.99 11.46
CA THR A 13 -13.91 -6.05 12.25
C THR A 13 -15.25 -6.48 11.62
N ASP A 14 -16.13 -5.52 11.36
CA ASP A 14 -17.44 -5.76 10.76
C ASP A 14 -17.32 -6.44 9.39
N TYR A 15 -16.37 -5.98 8.54
CA TYR A 15 -16.14 -6.58 7.24
C TYR A 15 -15.67 -8.04 7.35
N ALA A 16 -14.75 -8.32 8.25
CA ALA A 16 -14.25 -9.68 8.47
C ALA A 16 -15.36 -10.61 8.99
N GLU A 17 -16.20 -10.14 9.92
CA GLU A 17 -17.32 -10.88 10.47
C GLU A 17 -18.39 -11.17 9.43
N GLN A 18 -18.81 -10.17 8.66
CA GLN A 18 -19.80 -10.30 7.58
C GLN A 18 -19.39 -11.35 6.53
N HIS A 19 -18.08 -11.50 6.28
CA HIS A 19 -17.54 -12.46 5.31
C HIS A 19 -17.00 -13.74 5.96
N ASN A 20 -17.27 -13.96 7.28
CA ASN A 20 -16.80 -15.12 8.04
C ASN A 20 -15.29 -15.35 7.96
N LYS A 21 -14.50 -14.26 7.93
CA LYS A 21 -13.04 -14.31 7.90
C LYS A 21 -12.47 -14.37 9.30
N LYS A 22 -11.37 -15.12 9.46
CA LYS A 22 -10.79 -15.43 10.78
C LYS A 22 -9.37 -14.89 10.96
N CYS A 23 -8.82 -14.27 9.91
CA CYS A 23 -7.44 -13.83 9.91
C CYS A 23 -7.27 -12.59 9.03
N LEU A 24 -6.41 -11.67 9.43
CA LEU A 24 -5.97 -10.51 8.67
C LEU A 24 -4.50 -10.70 8.29
N VAL A 25 -4.17 -10.59 7.00
CA VAL A 25 -2.82 -10.80 6.49
C VAL A 25 -2.37 -9.56 5.73
N MET A 26 -1.19 -9.04 6.04
CA MET A 26 -0.64 -7.87 5.36
C MET A 26 0.89 -7.96 5.26
N GLY A 27 1.42 -7.24 4.27
CA GLY A 27 2.86 -6.99 4.17
C GLY A 27 3.26 -5.85 5.11
N VAL A 28 4.39 -6.00 5.79
CA VAL A 28 5.05 -4.94 6.55
C VAL A 28 6.31 -4.55 5.81
N SER A 29 6.34 -3.33 5.30
CA SER A 29 7.45 -2.80 4.48
C SER A 29 8.45 -1.96 5.28
N GLY A 30 8.13 -1.60 6.53
CA GLY A 30 8.86 -0.61 7.31
C GLY A 30 8.44 0.84 7.03
N GLY A 31 7.55 1.06 6.05
CA GLY A 31 6.94 2.35 5.78
C GLY A 31 5.75 2.64 6.70
N ILE A 32 5.44 3.93 6.87
CA ILE A 32 4.43 4.42 7.80
C ILE A 32 3.02 3.86 7.54
N ASP A 33 2.61 3.72 6.27
CA ASP A 33 1.29 3.21 5.89
C ASP A 33 1.10 1.76 6.35
N SER A 34 2.07 0.89 6.03
CA SER A 34 2.03 -0.52 6.43
C SER A 34 2.05 -0.68 7.95
N SER A 35 2.76 0.21 8.65
CA SER A 35 2.84 0.20 10.12
C SER A 35 1.53 0.64 10.76
N VAL A 36 0.87 1.66 10.21
CA VAL A 36 -0.46 2.10 10.67
C VAL A 36 -1.49 1.00 10.43
N VAL A 37 -1.55 0.42 9.22
CA VAL A 37 -2.55 -0.60 8.88
C VAL A 37 -2.37 -1.87 9.71
N SER A 38 -1.15 -2.33 9.89
CA SER A 38 -0.89 -3.53 10.70
C SER A 38 -1.25 -3.32 12.17
N THR A 39 -1.02 -2.12 12.71
CA THR A 39 -1.43 -1.76 14.07
C THR A 39 -2.96 -1.65 14.19
N LEU A 40 -3.65 -1.03 13.24
CA LEU A 40 -5.11 -0.99 13.19
C LEU A 40 -5.71 -2.41 13.13
N SER A 41 -5.12 -3.28 12.30
CA SER A 41 -5.53 -4.68 12.19
C SER A 41 -5.31 -5.45 13.50
N ALA A 42 -4.19 -5.25 14.18
CA ALA A 42 -3.92 -5.85 15.48
C ALA A 42 -4.95 -5.40 16.55
N LYS A 43 -5.37 -4.13 16.52
CA LYS A 43 -6.37 -3.57 17.45
C LYS A 43 -7.77 -4.16 17.29
N THR A 44 -8.09 -4.84 16.19
CA THR A 44 -9.38 -5.53 16.01
C THR A 44 -9.55 -6.74 16.93
N GLY A 45 -8.46 -7.28 17.49
CA GLY A 45 -8.47 -8.57 18.21
C GLY A 45 -8.56 -9.80 17.29
N ILE A 46 -8.81 -9.64 15.99
CA ILE A 46 -8.79 -10.73 15.02
C ILE A 46 -7.34 -11.19 14.84
N ARG A 47 -7.14 -12.51 14.68
CA ARG A 47 -5.81 -13.05 14.38
C ARG A 47 -5.16 -12.31 13.23
N THR A 48 -4.00 -11.70 13.48
CA THR A 48 -3.30 -10.84 12.54
C THR A 48 -1.93 -11.42 12.22
N ILE A 49 -1.62 -11.56 10.93
CA ILE A 49 -0.35 -12.11 10.44
C ILE A 49 0.36 -11.04 9.60
N PRO A 50 1.17 -10.16 10.22
CA PRO A 50 2.07 -9.29 9.49
C PRO A 50 3.23 -10.10 8.92
N ILE A 51 3.56 -9.87 7.64
CA ILE A 51 4.61 -10.61 6.94
C ILE A 51 5.68 -9.65 6.44
N VAL A 52 6.91 -9.83 6.91
CA VAL A 52 8.10 -9.16 6.36
C VAL A 52 8.65 -10.03 5.22
N MET A 53 8.66 -9.48 4.01
CA MET A 53 9.05 -10.20 2.79
C MET A 53 10.24 -9.50 2.13
N THR A 54 11.45 -10.02 2.36
CA THR A 54 12.67 -9.43 1.80
C THR A 54 12.95 -9.96 0.40
N ILE A 55 13.34 -9.06 -0.50
CA ILE A 55 13.93 -9.35 -1.81
C ILE A 55 15.13 -8.42 -1.97
N LYS A 56 16.35 -8.96 -2.02
CA LYS A 56 17.64 -8.24 -2.04
C LYS A 56 17.98 -7.57 -0.70
N ASN A 57 17.24 -6.56 -0.28
CA ASN A 57 17.56 -5.75 0.91
C ASN A 57 16.81 -6.25 2.15
N LYS A 58 17.46 -6.13 3.32
CA LYS A 58 16.82 -6.32 4.62
C LYS A 58 16.31 -4.96 5.09
N ASP A 59 15.03 -4.85 5.28
CA ASP A 59 14.41 -3.67 5.88
C ASP A 59 14.35 -3.87 7.40
N MET A 60 15.20 -3.16 8.13
CA MET A 60 15.27 -3.25 9.58
C MET A 60 14.03 -2.69 10.25
N LEU A 61 13.49 -1.59 9.73
CA LEU A 61 12.26 -0.97 10.28
C LEU A 61 11.06 -1.91 10.15
N ALA A 62 10.97 -2.68 9.04
CA ALA A 62 9.95 -3.70 8.89
C ALA A 62 10.05 -4.80 9.96
N LEU A 63 11.27 -5.26 10.25
CA LEU A 63 11.51 -6.28 11.27
C LEU A 63 11.18 -5.76 12.66
N GLU A 64 11.67 -4.58 13.02
CA GLU A 64 11.44 -3.93 14.31
C GLU A 64 9.96 -3.71 14.57
N HIS A 65 9.23 -3.19 13.57
CA HIS A 65 7.79 -3.00 13.69
C HIS A 65 7.03 -4.33 13.83
N ALA A 66 7.40 -5.35 13.07
CA ALA A 66 6.77 -6.66 13.19
C ALA A 66 7.01 -7.32 14.57
N TRP A 67 8.18 -7.12 15.16
CA TRP A 67 8.45 -7.53 16.54
C TRP A 67 7.63 -6.71 17.54
N TRP A 68 7.62 -5.39 17.40
CA TRP A 68 6.84 -4.52 18.26
C TRP A 68 5.36 -4.89 18.27
N LEU A 69 4.79 -5.23 17.10
CA LEU A 69 3.40 -5.68 17.00
C LEU A 69 3.17 -6.98 17.81
N GLU A 70 4.03 -7.97 17.66
CA GLU A 70 3.87 -9.27 18.36
C GLU A 70 4.06 -9.14 19.87
N GLU A 71 4.89 -8.20 20.33
CA GLU A 71 5.09 -7.94 21.76
C GLU A 71 3.91 -7.18 22.40
N ASN A 72 3.21 -6.34 21.63
CA ASN A 72 2.14 -5.50 22.15
C ASN A 72 0.73 -6.05 21.92
N PHE A 73 0.55 -7.08 21.08
CA PHE A 73 -0.76 -7.62 20.72
C PHE A 73 -0.76 -9.16 20.72
N GLU A 74 -1.52 -9.79 21.61
CA GLU A 74 -1.60 -11.25 21.75
C GLU A 74 -2.16 -11.98 20.51
N ASN A 75 -2.98 -11.27 19.71
CA ASN A 75 -3.59 -11.80 18.49
C ASN A 75 -2.66 -11.72 17.26
N VAL A 76 -1.44 -11.19 17.42
CA VAL A 76 -0.46 -11.05 16.34
C VAL A 76 0.49 -12.26 16.30
N SER A 77 0.79 -12.72 15.09
CA SER A 77 1.75 -13.79 14.83
C SER A 77 2.56 -13.46 13.58
N ARG A 78 3.67 -12.72 13.75
CA ARG A 78 4.52 -12.28 12.64
C ARG A 78 5.12 -13.45 11.85
N ARG A 79 5.41 -13.19 10.59
CA ARG A 79 6.16 -14.08 9.71
C ARG A 79 7.25 -13.29 8.99
N ILE A 80 8.38 -13.96 8.75
CA ILE A 80 9.52 -13.39 8.03
C ILE A 80 9.92 -14.39 6.95
N ILE A 81 10.03 -13.92 5.71
CA ILE A 81 10.45 -14.77 4.60
C ILE A 81 11.39 -14.01 3.65
N ASN A 82 12.43 -14.69 3.20
CA ASN A 82 13.29 -14.21 2.12
C ASN A 82 12.80 -14.80 0.79
N LEU A 83 12.37 -13.94 -0.14
CA LEU A 83 11.88 -14.30 -1.47
C LEU A 83 12.95 -14.15 -2.57
N GLU A 84 14.18 -13.78 -2.22
CA GLU A 84 15.25 -13.47 -3.17
C GLU A 84 15.51 -14.61 -4.15
N LYS A 85 15.64 -15.84 -3.66
CA LYS A 85 15.87 -17.02 -4.51
C LYS A 85 14.74 -17.25 -5.50
N ILE A 86 13.50 -17.11 -5.05
CA ILE A 86 12.30 -17.29 -5.90
C ILE A 86 12.26 -16.20 -6.98
N PHE A 87 12.55 -14.95 -6.57
CA PHE A 87 12.57 -13.84 -7.51
C PHE A 87 13.69 -13.95 -8.52
N HIS A 88 14.88 -14.41 -8.12
CA HIS A 88 16.02 -14.64 -9.03
C HIS A 88 15.68 -15.68 -10.12
N GLU A 89 15.02 -16.77 -9.77
CA GLU A 89 14.57 -17.76 -10.77
C GLU A 89 13.53 -17.17 -11.73
N PHE A 90 12.63 -16.33 -11.22
CA PHE A 90 11.69 -15.59 -12.05
C PHE A 90 12.41 -14.61 -13.01
N GLU A 91 13.42 -13.88 -12.55
CA GLU A 91 14.23 -12.99 -13.39
C GLU A 91 14.92 -13.77 -14.53
N ASN A 92 15.52 -14.91 -14.20
CA ASN A 92 16.20 -15.77 -15.19
C ASN A 92 15.22 -16.25 -16.27
N ALA A 93 14.06 -16.73 -15.87
CA ALA A 93 13.01 -17.18 -16.81
C ALA A 93 12.50 -16.01 -17.69
N SER A 94 12.34 -14.82 -17.10
CA SER A 94 11.87 -13.63 -17.82
C SER A 94 12.90 -13.15 -18.85
N ARG A 95 14.18 -13.13 -18.48
CA ARG A 95 15.28 -12.76 -19.38
C ARG A 95 15.40 -13.74 -20.57
N TYR A 96 15.17 -15.02 -20.34
CA TYR A 96 15.12 -16.03 -21.41
C TYR A 96 14.03 -15.71 -22.46
N LEU A 97 12.93 -15.06 -22.04
CA LEU A 97 11.86 -14.60 -22.93
C LEU A 97 12.13 -13.21 -23.54
N GLY A 98 13.28 -12.59 -23.27
CA GLY A 98 13.58 -11.22 -23.69
C GLY A 98 12.82 -10.13 -22.92
N ALA A 99 12.28 -10.45 -21.73
CA ALA A 99 11.53 -9.54 -20.88
C ALA A 99 12.43 -9.12 -19.68
N ASP A 100 13.28 -8.13 -19.86
CA ASP A 100 14.37 -7.75 -18.95
C ASP A 100 14.31 -6.29 -18.45
N SER A 101 13.16 -5.63 -18.59
CA SER A 101 12.96 -4.26 -18.13
C SER A 101 13.00 -4.18 -16.60
N GLU A 102 13.88 -3.34 -16.04
CA GLU A 102 14.00 -3.12 -14.59
C GLU A 102 12.69 -2.61 -13.98
N HIS A 103 11.97 -1.73 -14.68
CA HIS A 103 10.63 -1.30 -14.25
C HIS A 103 9.62 -2.46 -14.18
N ALA A 104 9.68 -3.40 -15.13
CA ALA A 104 8.84 -4.59 -15.09
C ALA A 104 9.23 -5.51 -13.91
N PHE A 105 10.53 -5.64 -13.61
CA PHE A 105 10.99 -6.38 -12.44
C PHE A 105 10.58 -5.73 -11.12
N ALA A 106 10.62 -4.40 -11.00
CA ALA A 106 10.10 -3.68 -9.84
C ALA A 106 8.63 -4.04 -9.58
N ASN A 107 7.77 -3.94 -10.60
CA ASN A 107 6.37 -4.36 -10.49
C ASN A 107 6.21 -5.86 -10.18
N SER A 108 7.10 -6.71 -10.68
CA SER A 108 7.04 -8.15 -10.42
C SER A 108 7.43 -8.50 -8.99
N ARG A 109 8.33 -7.73 -8.35
CA ARG A 109 8.62 -7.84 -6.92
C ARG A 109 7.37 -7.58 -6.06
N SER A 110 6.60 -6.54 -6.39
CA SER A 110 5.34 -6.25 -5.72
C SER A 110 4.30 -7.37 -5.92
N ARG A 111 4.17 -7.91 -7.15
CA ARG A 111 3.25 -9.03 -7.44
C ARG A 111 3.65 -10.33 -6.77
N LEU A 112 4.94 -10.63 -6.63
CA LEU A 112 5.40 -11.80 -5.89
C LEU A 112 5.01 -11.72 -4.40
N ARG A 113 5.15 -10.53 -3.79
CA ARG A 113 4.68 -10.29 -2.42
C ARG A 113 3.17 -10.49 -2.30
N MET A 114 2.39 -9.91 -3.20
CA MET A 114 0.93 -10.09 -3.24
C MET A 114 0.54 -11.57 -3.33
N MET A 115 1.16 -12.33 -4.22
CA MET A 115 0.91 -13.77 -4.36
C MET A 115 1.18 -14.52 -3.04
N MET A 116 2.23 -14.17 -2.32
CA MET A 116 2.55 -14.78 -1.02
C MET A 116 1.51 -14.42 0.05
N LEU A 117 1.05 -13.15 0.08
CA LEU A 117 0.01 -12.70 1.02
C LEU A 117 -1.29 -13.48 0.80
N TYR A 118 -1.74 -13.62 -0.45
CA TYR A 118 -2.95 -14.40 -0.78
C TYR A 118 -2.81 -15.89 -0.47
N GLN A 119 -1.62 -16.48 -0.67
CA GLN A 119 -1.37 -17.87 -0.28
C GLN A 119 -1.56 -18.07 1.22
N VAL A 120 -1.02 -17.15 2.04
CA VAL A 120 -1.17 -17.21 3.49
C VAL A 120 -2.60 -16.91 3.92
N ALA A 121 -3.24 -15.89 3.36
CA ALA A 121 -4.61 -15.51 3.68
C ALA A 121 -5.60 -16.65 3.38
N THR A 122 -5.53 -17.21 2.18
CA THR A 122 -6.41 -18.34 1.78
C THR A 122 -6.21 -19.56 2.69
N SER A 123 -4.98 -19.89 3.04
CA SER A 123 -4.65 -21.02 3.93
C SER A 123 -5.16 -20.84 5.37
N ASN A 124 -5.45 -19.60 5.79
CA ASN A 124 -5.91 -19.26 7.13
C ASN A 124 -7.36 -18.74 7.17
N ASN A 125 -8.13 -18.90 6.11
CA ASN A 125 -9.46 -18.27 5.97
C ASN A 125 -9.42 -16.77 6.27
N GLY A 126 -8.44 -16.07 5.71
CA GLY A 126 -8.15 -14.67 5.99
C GLY A 126 -8.49 -13.73 4.84
N LEU A 127 -8.22 -12.44 5.08
CA LEU A 127 -8.25 -11.34 4.13
C LEU A 127 -6.84 -10.78 3.95
N VAL A 128 -6.52 -10.39 2.73
CA VAL A 128 -5.35 -9.56 2.45
C VAL A 128 -5.73 -8.09 2.69
N VAL A 129 -5.05 -7.45 3.63
CA VAL A 129 -5.29 -6.05 4.01
C VAL A 129 -4.30 -5.15 3.30
N GLY A 130 -4.81 -4.24 2.48
CA GLY A 130 -4.02 -3.27 1.73
C GLY A 130 -3.55 -2.10 2.58
N THR A 131 -2.43 -1.53 2.20
CA THR A 131 -1.75 -0.45 2.92
C THR A 131 -1.71 0.87 2.14
N GLY A 132 -2.34 0.94 0.97
CA GLY A 132 -2.39 2.15 0.15
C GLY A 132 -3.25 3.24 0.76
N ASN A 133 -2.79 4.48 0.66
CA ASN A 133 -3.51 5.67 1.11
C ASN A 133 -4.19 6.41 -0.06
N LYS A 134 -5.04 7.37 0.28
CA LYS A 134 -5.85 8.11 -0.71
C LYS A 134 -5.00 8.83 -1.76
N VAL A 135 -3.88 9.41 -1.36
CA VAL A 135 -3.05 10.24 -2.25
C VAL A 135 -2.33 9.40 -3.29
N GLU A 136 -1.75 8.29 -2.87
CA GLU A 136 -1.01 7.38 -3.73
C GLU A 136 -1.95 6.58 -4.63
N ASP A 137 -2.89 5.84 -4.06
CA ASP A 137 -3.72 4.90 -4.79
C ASP A 137 -4.77 5.61 -5.66
N PHE A 138 -5.56 6.50 -5.06
CA PHE A 138 -6.69 7.14 -5.73
C PHE A 138 -6.41 8.55 -6.22
N GLY A 139 -5.31 9.17 -5.75
CA GLY A 139 -4.80 10.43 -6.27
C GLY A 139 -4.09 10.25 -7.60
N VAL A 140 -2.89 9.72 -7.57
CA VAL A 140 -2.00 9.60 -8.74
C VAL A 140 -1.87 8.18 -9.29
N GLY A 141 -2.38 7.16 -8.61
CA GLY A 141 -2.25 5.75 -9.00
C GLY A 141 -0.81 5.25 -8.93
N PHE A 142 -0.11 5.67 -7.88
CA PHE A 142 1.27 5.29 -7.60
C PHE A 142 1.32 3.94 -6.87
N TYR A 143 0.96 2.88 -7.56
CA TYR A 143 1.00 1.50 -7.09
C TYR A 143 1.10 0.51 -8.27
N THR A 144 1.45 -0.72 -7.96
CA THR A 144 1.45 -1.81 -8.95
C THR A 144 0.08 -2.49 -8.99
N LYS A 145 -0.60 -2.41 -10.12
CA LYS A 145 -1.85 -3.16 -10.33
C LYS A 145 -1.60 -4.66 -10.17
N TYR A 146 -2.38 -5.30 -9.28
CA TYR A 146 -2.21 -6.71 -8.88
C TYR A 146 -0.87 -7.00 -8.17
N GLY A 147 -0.22 -5.97 -7.63
CA GLY A 147 0.85 -6.07 -6.66
C GLY A 147 0.34 -5.58 -5.31
N ASP A 148 0.87 -4.48 -4.83
CA ASP A 148 0.39 -3.78 -3.64
C ASP A 148 -1.05 -3.28 -3.75
N GLY A 149 -1.55 -3.01 -4.98
CA GLY A 149 -2.97 -2.74 -5.24
C GLY A 149 -3.86 -3.99 -5.35
N GLY A 150 -3.30 -5.20 -5.21
CA GLY A 150 -4.04 -6.47 -5.22
C GLY A 150 -4.38 -6.92 -3.80
N VAL A 151 -5.51 -6.47 -3.27
CA VAL A 151 -5.92 -6.67 -1.87
C VAL A 151 -7.41 -6.93 -1.75
N ASP A 152 -7.86 -7.48 -0.61
CA ASP A 152 -9.29 -7.71 -0.35
C ASP A 152 -9.97 -6.48 0.25
N ILE A 153 -9.26 -5.74 1.12
CA ILE A 153 -9.74 -4.51 1.77
C ILE A 153 -8.63 -3.46 1.86
N SER A 154 -9.01 -2.19 1.85
CA SER A 154 -8.10 -1.04 1.90
C SER A 154 -8.52 -0.04 2.99
N PRO A 155 -8.15 -0.27 4.27
CA PRO A 155 -8.70 0.48 5.41
C PRO A 155 -8.35 1.96 5.44
N ILE A 156 -7.20 2.36 4.86
CA ILE A 156 -6.74 3.75 4.84
C ILE A 156 -6.82 4.40 3.43
N ALA A 157 -7.50 3.76 2.50
CA ALA A 157 -7.61 4.24 1.12
C ALA A 157 -8.33 5.60 0.98
N ASP A 158 -9.11 6.01 1.96
CA ASP A 158 -9.72 7.36 2.01
C ASP A 158 -9.01 8.32 2.99
N CYS A 159 -7.85 7.92 3.50
CA CYS A 159 -7.01 8.76 4.37
C CYS A 159 -5.94 9.50 3.55
N MET A 160 -5.82 10.80 3.75
CA MET A 160 -4.70 11.58 3.22
C MET A 160 -3.39 11.17 3.91
N LYS A 161 -2.24 11.34 3.25
CA LYS A 161 -0.92 11.02 3.82
C LYS A 161 -0.68 11.74 5.15
N SER A 162 -1.06 13.02 5.22
CA SER A 162 -1.00 13.81 6.45
C SER A 162 -1.86 13.26 7.60
N GLU A 163 -2.95 12.56 7.29
CA GLU A 163 -3.77 11.87 8.29
C GLU A 163 -3.13 10.57 8.75
N VAL A 164 -2.45 9.85 7.85
CA VAL A 164 -1.68 8.64 8.19
C VAL A 164 -0.58 8.96 9.19
N TYR A 165 0.19 10.05 8.98
CA TYR A 165 1.18 10.52 9.97
C TYR A 165 0.57 10.83 11.33
N LYS A 166 -0.58 11.50 11.37
CA LYS A 166 -1.30 11.78 12.62
C LYS A 166 -1.81 10.51 13.31
N MET A 167 -2.22 9.51 12.53
CA MET A 167 -2.59 8.19 13.07
C MET A 167 -1.37 7.45 13.62
N ALA A 168 -0.24 7.47 12.91
CA ALA A 168 1.00 6.85 13.36
C ALA A 168 1.45 7.39 14.73
N SER A 169 1.45 8.72 14.89
CA SER A 169 1.76 9.37 16.17
C SER A 169 0.76 9.00 17.27
N TYR A 170 -0.54 8.97 16.97
CA TYR A 170 -1.58 8.58 17.92
C TYR A 170 -1.48 7.10 18.35
N LEU A 171 -1.05 6.23 17.44
CA LEU A 171 -0.88 4.78 17.65
C LEU A 171 0.45 4.42 18.31
N ASN A 172 1.32 5.41 18.60
CA ASN A 172 2.68 5.23 19.10
C ASN A 172 3.53 4.31 18.20
N ILE A 173 3.40 4.47 16.88
CA ILE A 173 4.32 3.83 15.93
C ILE A 173 5.74 4.31 16.20
N LEU A 174 6.72 3.44 16.04
CA LEU A 174 8.14 3.73 16.27
C LEU A 174 8.55 5.05 15.58
N GLU A 175 9.27 5.92 16.30
CA GLU A 175 9.70 7.24 15.80
C GLU A 175 10.54 7.12 14.53
N ASP A 176 11.46 6.13 14.47
CA ASP A 176 12.29 5.90 13.30
C ASP A 176 11.47 5.61 12.02
N ILE A 177 10.27 5.03 12.15
CA ILE A 177 9.34 4.83 11.03
C ILE A 177 8.64 6.13 10.65
N GLN A 178 8.28 6.95 11.65
CA GLN A 178 7.62 8.24 11.40
C GLN A 178 8.56 9.24 10.73
N ASP A 179 9.87 9.18 11.05
CA ASP A 179 10.91 10.06 10.51
C ASP A 179 11.51 9.56 9.19
N ALA A 180 11.30 8.28 8.85
CA ALA A 180 11.81 7.72 7.60
C ALA A 180 11.14 8.37 6.37
N PRO A 181 11.91 8.74 5.35
CA PRO A 181 11.34 9.25 4.10
C PRO A 181 10.52 8.15 3.42
N PRO A 182 9.33 8.49 2.86
CA PRO A 182 8.51 7.52 2.14
C PRO A 182 9.25 6.95 0.92
N THR A 183 9.26 5.64 0.79
CA THR A 183 9.85 4.93 -0.35
C THR A 183 9.08 3.65 -0.63
N ASP A 184 8.91 3.31 -1.92
CA ASP A 184 8.29 2.05 -2.36
C ASP A 184 9.22 0.83 -2.18
N GLY A 185 10.51 1.06 -1.87
CA GLY A 185 11.49 -0.01 -1.65
C GLY A 185 11.71 -0.93 -2.86
N LEU A 186 11.32 -0.48 -4.07
CA LEU A 186 11.43 -1.26 -5.30
C LEU A 186 12.71 -0.97 -6.09
N TRP A 187 13.46 0.07 -5.71
CA TRP A 187 14.67 0.52 -6.39
C TRP A 187 15.89 0.43 -5.48
N ASP A 188 17.04 0.14 -6.08
CA ASP A 188 18.31 -0.05 -5.34
C ASP A 188 19.07 1.28 -5.12
N ASP A 189 18.58 2.41 -5.64
CA ASP A 189 19.24 3.72 -5.59
C ASP A 189 18.74 4.63 -4.44
N GLY A 190 17.81 4.16 -3.63
CA GLY A 190 17.31 4.88 -2.46
C GLY A 190 16.40 6.08 -2.76
N ARG A 191 15.90 6.19 -4.01
CA ARG A 191 14.95 7.27 -4.37
C ARG A 191 13.69 7.21 -3.52
N THR A 192 13.17 8.39 -3.15
CA THR A 192 11.91 8.52 -2.41
C THR A 192 10.70 8.49 -3.36
N ASP A 193 9.51 8.33 -2.79
CA ASP A 193 8.26 8.42 -3.55
C ASP A 193 8.09 9.82 -4.14
N GLU A 194 8.44 10.88 -3.38
CA GLU A 194 8.40 12.27 -3.86
C GLU A 194 9.36 12.51 -5.04
N ASP A 195 10.55 11.86 -5.05
CA ASP A 195 11.47 11.92 -6.20
C ASP A 195 10.86 11.26 -7.44
N GLN A 196 10.17 10.14 -7.27
CA GLN A 196 9.54 9.41 -8.38
C GLN A 196 8.30 10.14 -8.91
N ILE A 197 7.50 10.71 -8.03
CA ILE A 197 6.29 11.47 -8.35
C ILE A 197 6.66 12.87 -8.88
N GLY A 198 7.81 13.43 -8.44
CA GLY A 198 8.24 14.79 -8.78
C GLY A 198 7.44 15.88 -8.05
N MET A 199 6.82 15.54 -6.92
CA MET A 199 5.98 16.44 -6.14
C MET A 199 5.92 15.99 -4.68
N THR A 200 5.87 16.94 -3.73
CA THR A 200 5.70 16.64 -2.31
C THR A 200 4.27 16.15 -2.00
N TYR A 201 4.10 15.39 -0.93
CA TYR A 201 2.77 14.94 -0.50
C TYR A 201 1.84 16.12 -0.17
N ASP A 202 2.34 17.20 0.42
CA ASP A 202 1.55 18.42 0.68
C ASP A 202 1.02 19.03 -0.62
N ASP A 203 1.84 19.08 -1.66
CA ASP A 203 1.44 19.57 -2.97
C ASP A 203 0.42 18.65 -3.64
N LEU A 204 0.61 17.33 -3.51
CA LEU A 204 -0.34 16.33 -4.03
C LEU A 204 -1.70 16.45 -3.35
N GLU A 205 -1.75 16.53 -2.02
CA GLU A 205 -3.00 16.72 -1.28
C GLU A 205 -3.70 18.02 -1.65
N LYS A 206 -2.93 19.10 -1.84
CA LYS A 206 -3.46 20.39 -2.30
C LYS A 206 -4.06 20.27 -3.71
N CYS A 207 -3.33 19.66 -4.64
CA CYS A 207 -3.79 19.45 -6.01
C CYS A 207 -5.04 18.55 -6.06
N MET A 208 -5.07 17.51 -5.26
CA MET A 208 -6.20 16.60 -5.15
C MET A 208 -7.46 17.32 -4.69
N LYS A 209 -7.38 18.12 -3.63
CA LYS A 209 -8.48 18.95 -3.12
C LYS A 209 -8.95 19.99 -4.16
N GLN A 210 -8.00 20.62 -4.87
CA GLN A 210 -8.33 21.59 -5.92
C GLN A 210 -9.06 20.93 -7.09
N ASP A 211 -8.66 19.72 -7.49
CA ASP A 211 -9.30 18.97 -8.57
C ASP A 211 -10.71 18.52 -8.17
N GLU A 212 -10.87 17.95 -6.97
CA GLU A 212 -12.16 17.53 -6.42
C GLU A 212 -13.18 18.69 -6.32
N MET A 213 -12.72 19.87 -5.91
CA MET A 213 -13.57 21.08 -5.75
C MET A 213 -13.78 21.85 -7.07
N GLY A 214 -13.09 21.49 -8.14
CA GLY A 214 -13.12 22.28 -9.37
C GLY A 214 -12.56 23.71 -9.21
N THR A 215 -11.62 23.91 -8.28
CA THR A 215 -11.10 25.24 -7.93
C THR A 215 -10.29 25.84 -9.07
N ILE A 216 -10.57 27.11 -9.40
CA ILE A 216 -9.79 27.87 -10.39
C ILE A 216 -8.46 28.27 -9.75
N VAL A 217 -7.34 27.75 -10.26
CA VAL A 217 -5.99 28.07 -9.82
C VAL A 217 -5.40 29.15 -10.73
N THR A 218 -5.03 30.30 -10.17
CA THR A 218 -4.49 31.45 -10.91
C THR A 218 -2.98 31.62 -10.77
N VAL A 219 -2.39 31.04 -9.72
CA VAL A 219 -0.94 31.09 -9.49
C VAL A 219 -0.23 30.12 -10.43
N LYS A 220 0.66 30.63 -11.29
CA LYS A 220 1.35 29.85 -12.33
C LYS A 220 2.05 28.59 -11.79
N LYS A 221 2.73 28.69 -10.62
CA LYS A 221 3.41 27.55 -9.98
C LYS A 221 2.42 26.47 -9.55
N ASP A 222 1.31 26.86 -8.95
CA ASP A 222 0.27 25.91 -8.48
C ASP A 222 -0.47 25.31 -9.67
N LEU A 223 -0.69 26.07 -10.74
CA LEU A 223 -1.28 25.57 -11.98
C LEU A 223 -0.43 24.45 -12.60
N HIS A 224 0.88 24.65 -12.70
CA HIS A 224 1.79 23.62 -13.21
C HIS A 224 1.75 22.33 -12.38
N LYS A 225 1.72 22.45 -11.04
CA LYS A 225 1.57 21.28 -10.15
C LYS A 225 0.25 20.55 -10.39
N LEU A 226 -0.86 21.29 -10.48
CA LEU A 226 -2.18 20.72 -10.75
C LEU A 226 -2.24 20.01 -12.11
N GLU A 227 -1.62 20.59 -13.15
CA GLU A 227 -1.52 19.96 -14.46
C GLU A 227 -0.71 18.66 -14.42
N THR A 228 0.40 18.65 -13.69
CA THR A 228 1.24 17.46 -13.47
C THR A 228 0.44 16.36 -12.76
N TYR A 229 -0.24 16.70 -11.65
CA TYR A 229 -1.12 15.80 -10.94
C TYR A 229 -2.19 15.19 -11.86
N LYS A 230 -2.93 16.04 -12.60
CA LYS A 230 -3.98 15.58 -13.52
C LYS A 230 -3.45 14.67 -14.62
N LYS A 231 -2.26 14.95 -15.13
CA LYS A 231 -1.61 14.12 -16.14
C LYS A 231 -1.29 12.73 -15.58
N MET A 232 -0.67 12.65 -14.40
CA MET A 232 -0.35 11.37 -13.74
C MET A 232 -1.61 10.58 -13.43
N ARG A 233 -2.61 11.23 -12.82
CA ARG A 233 -3.91 10.61 -12.54
C ARG A 233 -4.55 10.02 -13.80
N LYS A 234 -4.60 10.78 -14.88
CA LYS A 234 -5.15 10.34 -16.16
C LYS A 234 -4.40 9.13 -16.73
N GLN A 235 -3.09 9.13 -16.67
CA GLN A 235 -2.26 8.01 -17.16
C GLN A 235 -2.52 6.72 -16.36
N ASN A 236 -2.73 6.84 -15.04
CA ASN A 236 -2.91 5.72 -14.14
C ASN A 236 -4.38 5.34 -13.86
N MET A 237 -5.35 6.07 -14.42
CA MET A 237 -6.79 5.84 -14.21
C MET A 237 -7.20 4.38 -14.50
N HIS A 238 -6.56 3.73 -15.47
CA HIS A 238 -6.83 2.33 -15.82
C HIS A 238 -6.48 1.33 -14.69
N LYS A 239 -5.66 1.74 -13.73
CA LYS A 239 -5.36 0.93 -12.54
C LYS A 239 -6.47 1.03 -11.48
N MET A 240 -7.04 2.23 -11.34
CA MET A 240 -8.03 2.58 -10.31
C MET A 240 -9.45 2.15 -10.70
N ASN A 241 -9.76 2.15 -11.99
CA ASN A 241 -11.08 1.78 -12.48
C ASN A 241 -11.29 0.27 -12.45
N PRO A 242 -12.55 -0.20 -12.32
CA PRO A 242 -12.89 -1.60 -12.53
C PRO A 242 -12.37 -2.11 -13.88
N ILE A 243 -12.16 -3.41 -13.98
CA ILE A 243 -11.71 -4.04 -15.23
C ILE A 243 -12.74 -3.72 -16.34
N PRO A 244 -12.33 -3.12 -17.47
CA PRO A 244 -13.25 -2.81 -18.55
C PRO A 244 -13.88 -4.09 -19.13
N VAL A 245 -15.19 -4.08 -19.28
CA VAL A 245 -15.95 -5.17 -19.89
C VAL A 245 -16.52 -4.68 -21.23
N CYS A 246 -16.38 -5.51 -22.28
CA CYS A 246 -17.01 -5.22 -23.56
C CYS A 246 -18.53 -5.36 -23.43
N ASP A 247 -19.25 -4.26 -23.65
CA ASP A 247 -20.72 -4.25 -23.58
C ASP A 247 -21.31 -4.95 -24.82
N MET A 248 -22.04 -6.04 -24.57
CA MET A 248 -22.72 -6.84 -25.57
C MET A 248 -24.25 -6.64 -25.56
N GLN A 249 -24.78 -5.69 -24.78
CA GLN A 249 -26.24 -5.51 -24.64
C GLN A 249 -26.93 -5.20 -25.97
N LYS A 250 -26.26 -4.45 -26.85
CA LYS A 250 -26.77 -4.14 -28.19
C LYS A 250 -26.95 -5.34 -29.13
N PHE A 251 -26.47 -6.53 -28.76
CA PHE A 251 -26.62 -7.78 -29.53
C PHE A 251 -27.57 -8.78 -28.84
N ARG A 252 -28.18 -8.39 -27.72
CA ARG A 252 -29.18 -9.17 -26.97
C ARG A 252 -30.56 -8.57 -27.20
#